data_67ff3649d2f8fd294caf3d4f4043426f
#
_entry.id   67ff3649d2f8fd294caf3d4f4043426f
#
_cell.length_a   1.000
_cell.length_b   1.000
_cell.length_c   1.000
_cell.angle_alpha   90.00
_cell.angle_beta   90.00
_cell.angle_gamma   90.00
#
_symmetry.space_group_name_H-M   'P 1'
#
loop_
_entity.id
_entity.type
_entity.pdbx_description
1 polymer ?
#
loop_
_entity_poly.entity_id
_entity_poly.type
_entity_poly.pdbx_seq_one_letter_code
_entity_poly.pdbx_strand_id
1 'polypeptide(L)'
;MNDKVFETLFHLDVNSRVEKKKTGNTQLSYLSWAWAWAEVKKRYPEAAYKILKFENNLPYVYDANTGYMVFTEVTIGDVTHEMWLPVMDGANNAMKAEPYEYQVIKWTNGKRDGFTTKSVDPATMFDINKTIMRCLVKNLAMFGLGLYIYSGEDLPESEPPKPATDIQINGIKKEIERMAELAGIAYEKAE
;
A
#
# COMPACT_ATOMS: atom_id res chain seq x y z
N MET A 1 -11.15 20.85 -20.16
CA MET A 1 -10.26 19.87 -20.83
C MET A 1 -9.72 18.83 -19.83
N ASN A 2 -9.49 19.22 -18.58
CA ASN A 2 -8.97 18.34 -17.51
C ASN A 2 -9.91 17.17 -17.13
N ASP A 3 -11.20 17.42 -17.06
CA ASP A 3 -12.21 16.40 -16.69
C ASP A 3 -12.16 15.20 -17.64
N LYS A 4 -11.86 15.43 -18.91
CA LYS A 4 -11.81 14.37 -19.91
C LYS A 4 -10.61 13.42 -19.76
N VAL A 5 -9.46 13.91 -19.30
CA VAL A 5 -8.27 13.06 -19.01
C VAL A 5 -8.58 12.15 -17.85
N PHE A 6 -9.05 12.75 -16.74
CA PHE A 6 -9.38 12.01 -15.54
C PHE A 6 -10.46 10.95 -15.81
N GLU A 7 -11.57 11.33 -16.40
CA GLU A 7 -12.67 10.40 -16.75
C GLU A 7 -12.18 9.24 -17.63
N THR A 8 -11.38 9.53 -18.67
CA THR A 8 -10.85 8.50 -19.56
C THR A 8 -9.98 7.49 -18.83
N LEU A 9 -9.10 7.94 -17.93
CA LEU A 9 -8.17 7.07 -17.21
C LEU A 9 -8.85 6.37 -16.01
N PHE A 10 -9.83 7.04 -15.37
CA PHE A 10 -10.55 6.50 -14.23
C PHE A 10 -11.41 5.28 -14.59
N HIS A 11 -11.98 5.28 -15.78
CA HIS A 11 -12.82 4.17 -16.27
C HIS A 11 -12.01 2.98 -16.83
N LEU A 12 -10.67 3.05 -16.84
CA LEU A 12 -9.85 1.91 -17.22
C LEU A 12 -9.84 0.85 -16.13
N ASP A 13 -10.26 -0.36 -16.48
CA ASP A 13 -10.13 -1.49 -15.58
C ASP A 13 -8.68 -1.97 -15.50
N VAL A 14 -8.07 -1.74 -14.33
CA VAL A 14 -6.69 -2.17 -14.03
C VAL A 14 -6.63 -3.46 -13.22
N ASN A 15 -7.77 -4.05 -12.82
CA ASN A 15 -7.82 -5.18 -11.88
C ASN A 15 -7.02 -6.39 -12.35
N SER A 16 -7.04 -6.69 -13.66
CA SER A 16 -6.26 -7.80 -14.24
C SER A 16 -4.75 -7.55 -14.25
N ARG A 17 -4.29 -6.35 -13.90
CA ARG A 17 -2.88 -5.91 -13.90
C ARG A 17 -2.36 -5.54 -12.52
N VAL A 18 -3.22 -5.64 -11.51
CA VAL A 18 -2.87 -5.39 -10.11
C VAL A 18 -2.28 -6.65 -9.50
N GLU A 19 -1.07 -6.54 -9.02
CA GLU A 19 -0.44 -7.55 -8.20
C GLU A 19 -0.70 -7.24 -6.72
N LYS A 20 -1.14 -8.25 -5.98
CA LYS A 20 -1.36 -8.13 -4.54
C LYS A 20 -0.19 -8.75 -3.79
N LYS A 21 0.49 -7.95 -2.98
CA LYS A 21 1.60 -8.40 -2.15
C LYS A 21 1.19 -8.34 -0.68
N LYS A 22 1.22 -9.49 -0.02
CA LYS A 22 0.97 -9.56 1.42
C LYS A 22 2.25 -9.22 2.18
N THR A 23 2.17 -8.25 3.09
CA THR A 23 3.25 -7.86 4.00
C THR A 23 2.68 -7.85 5.41
N GLY A 24 3.03 -8.86 6.22
CA GLY A 24 2.40 -9.04 7.53
C GLY A 24 0.89 -9.25 7.41
N ASN A 25 0.11 -8.42 8.08
CA ASN A 25 -1.36 -8.42 8.02
C ASN A 25 -1.92 -7.49 6.94
N THR A 26 -1.08 -6.70 6.29
CA THR A 26 -1.48 -5.72 5.28
C THR A 26 -1.31 -6.31 3.87
N GLN A 27 -2.30 -6.09 3.01
CA GLN A 27 -2.24 -6.44 1.60
C GLN A 27 -2.11 -5.15 0.80
N LEU A 28 -0.96 -4.98 0.14
CA LEU A 28 -0.69 -3.84 -0.73
C LEU A 28 -0.98 -4.20 -2.18
N SER A 29 -1.57 -3.26 -2.89
CA SER A 29 -1.85 -3.36 -4.32
C SER A 29 -0.74 -2.69 -5.12
N TYR A 30 -0.22 -3.37 -6.13
CA TYR A 30 0.82 -2.85 -7.01
C TYR A 30 0.34 -2.90 -8.45
N LEU A 31 0.40 -1.77 -9.12
CA LEU A 31 0.21 -1.69 -10.56
C LEU A 31 1.57 -1.57 -11.24
N SER A 32 1.84 -2.39 -12.25
CA SER A 32 3.09 -2.32 -13.01
C SER A 32 3.27 -0.93 -13.63
N TRP A 33 4.37 -0.25 -13.32
CA TRP A 33 4.68 1.08 -13.85
C TRP A 33 4.79 1.08 -15.38
N ALA A 34 5.35 0.02 -15.94
CA ALA A 34 5.55 -0.11 -17.39
C ALA A 34 4.20 -0.24 -18.10
N TRP A 35 3.29 -1.03 -17.55
CA TRP A 35 1.93 -1.15 -18.08
C TRP A 35 1.18 0.18 -17.93
N ALA A 36 1.20 0.78 -16.74
CA ALA A 36 0.51 2.04 -16.46
C ALA A 36 0.97 3.16 -17.40
N TRP A 37 2.29 3.30 -17.58
CA TRP A 37 2.86 4.28 -18.50
C TRP A 37 2.49 4.00 -19.95
N ALA A 38 2.53 2.74 -20.38
CA ALA A 38 2.13 2.36 -21.74
C ALA A 38 0.65 2.70 -22.02
N GLU A 39 -0.25 2.47 -21.05
CA GLU A 39 -1.68 2.81 -21.22
C GLU A 39 -1.91 4.33 -21.32
N VAL A 40 -1.15 5.12 -20.56
CA VAL A 40 -1.19 6.59 -20.66
C VAL A 40 -0.64 7.02 -22.04
N LYS A 41 0.51 6.52 -22.46
CA LYS A 41 1.13 6.90 -23.74
C LYS A 41 0.31 6.50 -24.98
N LYS A 42 -0.46 5.43 -24.91
CA LYS A 42 -1.39 5.04 -25.99
C LYS A 42 -2.52 6.06 -26.18
N ARG A 43 -3.00 6.69 -25.10
CA ARG A 43 -4.11 7.65 -25.13
C ARG A 43 -3.64 9.10 -25.24
N TYR A 44 -2.50 9.38 -24.66
CA TYR A 44 -1.87 10.69 -24.55
C TYR A 44 -0.40 10.58 -24.97
N PRO A 45 -0.10 10.51 -26.29
CA PRO A 45 1.27 10.36 -26.80
C PRO A 45 2.21 11.47 -26.35
N GLU A 46 1.67 12.67 -26.07
CA GLU A 46 2.42 13.83 -25.58
C GLU A 46 2.75 13.77 -24.08
N ALA A 47 2.10 12.87 -23.32
CA ALA A 47 2.36 12.75 -21.91
C ALA A 47 3.86 12.58 -21.61
N ALA A 48 4.32 13.26 -20.59
CA ALA A 48 5.71 13.23 -20.14
C ALA A 48 5.80 13.05 -18.63
N TYR A 49 6.92 12.51 -18.18
CA TYR A 49 7.24 12.51 -16.76
C TYR A 49 8.67 12.96 -16.52
N LYS A 50 8.93 13.47 -15.32
CA LYS A 50 10.26 13.79 -14.83
C LYS A 50 10.48 13.11 -13.48
N ILE A 51 11.69 12.65 -13.26
CA ILE A 51 12.21 12.30 -11.94
C ILE A 51 12.96 13.54 -11.46
N LEU A 52 12.49 14.16 -10.38
CA LEU A 52 13.11 15.35 -9.85
C LEU A 52 14.48 15.00 -9.29
N LYS A 53 15.45 15.86 -9.55
CA LYS A 53 16.81 15.70 -9.10
C LYS A 53 17.22 16.89 -8.24
N PHE A 54 18.05 16.62 -7.25
CA PHE A 54 18.43 17.55 -6.21
C PHE A 54 19.95 17.72 -6.19
N GLU A 55 20.50 18.02 -5.04
CA GLU A 55 21.92 18.17 -4.85
C GLU A 55 22.71 16.98 -5.44
N ASN A 56 23.84 17.27 -6.04
CA ASN A 56 24.68 16.28 -6.74
C ASN A 56 23.96 15.47 -7.85
N ASN A 57 22.88 16.02 -8.41
CA ASN A 57 22.06 15.36 -9.43
C ASN A 57 21.43 14.03 -8.96
N LEU A 58 21.23 13.84 -7.64
CA LEU A 58 20.64 12.65 -7.06
C LEU A 58 19.10 12.71 -7.17
N PRO A 59 18.41 11.57 -7.42
CA PRO A 59 16.96 11.53 -7.61
C PRO A 59 16.19 11.43 -6.28
N TYR A 60 16.73 11.95 -5.21
CA TYR A 60 16.14 11.93 -3.86
C TYR A 60 16.63 13.10 -3.03
N VAL A 61 15.87 13.43 -1.98
CA VAL A 61 16.35 14.19 -0.82
C VAL A 61 16.53 13.24 0.35
N TYR A 62 17.43 13.59 1.27
CA TYR A 62 17.71 12.82 2.47
C TYR A 62 17.74 13.71 3.72
N ASP A 63 17.09 13.26 4.76
CA ASP A 63 17.17 13.81 6.10
C ASP A 63 17.46 12.70 7.11
N ALA A 64 18.40 12.93 8.04
CA ALA A 64 18.85 11.89 8.97
C ALA A 64 17.75 11.39 9.93
N ASN A 65 16.75 12.22 10.21
CA ASN A 65 15.65 11.85 11.10
C ASN A 65 14.53 11.12 10.37
N THR A 66 14.17 11.59 9.15
CA THR A 66 13.00 11.12 8.40
C THR A 66 13.34 10.16 7.26
N GLY A 67 14.61 10.04 6.85
CA GLY A 67 15.05 9.13 5.78
C GLY A 67 15.03 9.76 4.40
N TYR A 68 14.82 8.94 3.37
CA TYR A 68 14.84 9.34 1.96
C TYR A 68 13.45 9.62 1.42
N MET A 69 13.36 10.56 0.49
CA MET A 69 12.15 10.91 -0.22
C MET A 69 12.44 11.13 -1.70
N VAL A 70 11.58 10.60 -2.56
CA VAL A 70 11.66 10.73 -4.02
C VAL A 70 10.47 11.52 -4.55
N PHE A 71 10.65 12.16 -5.72
CA PHE A 71 9.65 13.01 -6.34
C PHE A 71 9.54 12.72 -7.82
N THR A 72 8.32 12.73 -8.33
CA THR A 72 8.02 12.64 -9.75
C THR A 72 7.06 13.74 -10.16
N GLU A 73 7.21 14.21 -11.38
CA GLU A 73 6.29 15.13 -12.05
C GLU A 73 5.73 14.42 -13.27
N VAL A 74 4.42 14.47 -13.47
CA VAL A 74 3.74 13.95 -14.67
C VAL A 74 2.92 15.06 -15.29
N THR A 75 3.06 15.21 -16.61
CA THR A 75 2.31 16.18 -17.41
C THR A 75 1.49 15.44 -18.45
N ILE A 76 0.18 15.72 -18.51
CA ILE A 76 -0.73 15.25 -19.57
C ILE A 76 -1.53 16.46 -20.05
N GLY A 77 -1.36 16.83 -21.30
CA GLY A 77 -1.91 18.09 -21.84
C GLY A 77 -1.37 19.29 -21.07
N ASP A 78 -2.28 20.13 -20.56
CA ASP A 78 -1.94 21.35 -19.83
C ASP A 78 -1.85 21.14 -18.30
N VAL A 79 -2.00 19.91 -17.82
CA VAL A 79 -1.99 19.58 -16.40
C VAL A 79 -0.71 18.90 -16.01
N THR A 80 -0.14 19.37 -14.91
CA THR A 80 1.03 18.78 -14.27
C THR A 80 0.71 18.48 -12.82
N HIS A 81 0.96 17.23 -12.41
CA HIS A 81 0.93 16.81 -11.01
C HIS A 81 2.33 16.43 -10.54
N GLU A 82 2.66 16.89 -9.35
CA GLU A 82 3.82 16.42 -8.60
C GLU A 82 3.37 15.40 -7.55
N MET A 83 4.17 14.36 -7.37
CA MET A 83 3.97 13.32 -6.36
C MET A 83 5.29 13.02 -5.67
N TRP A 84 5.22 12.72 -4.39
CA TRP A 84 6.37 12.31 -3.61
C TRP A 84 6.06 11.04 -2.80
N LEU A 85 7.08 10.25 -2.53
CA LEU A 85 6.99 9.07 -1.66
C LEU A 85 8.23 8.93 -0.79
N PRO A 86 8.07 8.56 0.48
CA PRO A 86 9.18 8.14 1.32
C PRO A 86 9.70 6.77 0.88
N VAL A 87 11.01 6.56 1.03
CA VAL A 87 11.62 5.24 0.84
C VAL A 87 11.43 4.44 2.11
N MET A 88 10.69 3.34 2.00
CA MET A 88 10.29 2.51 3.13
C MET A 88 10.60 1.03 2.89
N ASP A 89 10.81 0.32 4.00
CA ASP A 89 10.87 -1.14 4.01
C ASP A 89 9.49 -1.79 3.79
N GLY A 90 9.42 -3.11 3.86
CA GLY A 90 8.16 -3.85 3.70
C GLY A 90 7.17 -3.70 4.86
N ALA A 91 7.59 -3.11 5.98
CA ALA A 91 6.76 -2.85 7.16
C ALA A 91 6.40 -1.36 7.32
N ASN A 92 6.58 -0.57 6.25
CA ASN A 92 6.35 0.88 6.19
C ASN A 92 7.24 1.72 7.12
N ASN A 93 8.41 1.20 7.52
CA ASN A 93 9.39 1.98 8.25
C ASN A 93 10.26 2.76 7.27
N ALA A 94 10.53 4.04 7.57
CA ALA A 94 11.41 4.87 6.75
C ALA A 94 12.83 4.27 6.74
N MET A 95 13.38 4.04 5.54
CA MET A 95 14.76 3.60 5.40
C MET A 95 15.71 4.79 5.48
N LYS A 96 16.84 4.61 6.17
CA LYS A 96 17.85 5.65 6.42
C LYS A 96 19.19 5.26 5.80
N ALA A 97 20.21 6.11 5.96
CA ALA A 97 21.56 5.80 5.50
C ALA A 97 22.23 4.73 6.36
N GLU A 98 21.87 4.66 7.65
CA GLU A 98 22.37 3.69 8.60
C GLU A 98 21.23 2.78 9.07
N PRO A 99 21.52 1.52 9.44
CA PRO A 99 20.51 0.63 9.99
C PRO A 99 20.06 1.15 11.36
N TYR A 100 18.83 0.87 11.73
CA TYR A 100 18.32 1.16 13.07
C TYR A 100 17.37 0.09 13.56
N GLU A 101 17.19 0.03 14.87
CA GLU A 101 16.31 -0.90 15.53
C GLU A 101 15.08 -0.19 16.08
N TYR A 102 13.95 -0.92 16.14
CA TYR A 102 12.71 -0.47 16.75
C TYR A 102 12.03 -1.61 17.48
N GLN A 103 11.22 -1.29 18.48
CA GLN A 103 10.50 -2.27 19.26
C GLN A 103 9.06 -2.42 18.74
N VAL A 104 8.61 -3.66 18.61
CA VAL A 104 7.23 -4.00 18.33
C VAL A 104 6.64 -4.86 19.42
N ILE A 105 5.34 -4.74 19.65
CA ILE A 105 4.64 -5.58 20.62
C ILE A 105 4.67 -7.03 20.13
N LYS A 106 5.17 -7.91 20.98
CA LYS A 106 5.11 -9.36 20.76
C LYS A 106 3.78 -9.89 21.27
N TRP A 107 3.14 -10.70 20.44
CA TRP A 107 1.90 -11.39 20.77
C TRP A 107 2.15 -12.91 20.78
N THR A 108 1.73 -13.57 21.87
CA THR A 108 1.79 -15.03 21.99
C THR A 108 0.40 -15.53 22.40
N ASN A 109 -0.18 -16.41 21.58
CA ASN A 109 -1.55 -16.94 21.80
C ASN A 109 -2.63 -15.85 21.99
N GLY A 110 -2.54 -14.75 21.21
CA GLY A 110 -3.49 -13.64 21.28
C GLY A 110 -3.32 -12.72 22.50
N LYS A 111 -2.30 -12.93 23.33
CA LYS A 111 -1.98 -12.08 24.49
C LYS A 111 -0.67 -11.31 24.23
N ARG A 112 -0.60 -10.08 24.75
CA ARG A 112 0.62 -9.28 24.74
C ARG A 112 1.70 -9.97 25.57
N ASP A 113 2.84 -10.28 24.96
CA ASP A 113 3.97 -11.00 25.54
C ASP A 113 5.27 -10.16 25.43
N GLY A 114 5.22 -8.93 25.97
CA GLY A 114 6.36 -8.03 25.97
C GLY A 114 6.61 -7.34 24.62
N PHE A 115 7.90 -7.14 24.29
CA PHE A 115 8.36 -6.52 23.08
C PHE A 115 9.40 -7.41 22.38
N THR A 116 9.49 -7.27 21.08
CA THR A 116 10.59 -7.82 20.28
C THR A 116 11.23 -6.71 19.47
N THR A 117 12.54 -6.78 19.30
CA THR A 117 13.32 -5.84 18.50
C THR A 117 13.32 -6.28 17.04
N LYS A 118 13.09 -5.36 16.14
CA LYS A 118 13.25 -5.52 14.69
C LYS A 118 14.23 -4.49 14.18
N SER A 119 14.89 -4.77 13.06
CA SER A 119 15.82 -3.86 12.39
C SER A 119 15.26 -3.37 11.07
N VAL A 120 15.66 -2.18 10.67
CA VAL A 120 15.50 -1.63 9.34
C VAL A 120 16.87 -1.50 8.70
N ASP A 121 17.04 -2.11 7.52
CA ASP A 121 18.29 -2.05 6.77
C ASP A 121 18.49 -0.66 6.13
N PRO A 122 19.75 -0.26 5.85
CA PRO A 122 20.01 0.98 5.12
C PRO A 122 19.37 0.96 3.72
N ALA A 123 18.94 2.13 3.25
CA ALA A 123 18.43 2.25 1.89
C ALA A 123 19.53 2.06 0.85
N THR A 124 19.20 1.32 -0.20
CA THR A 124 20.05 1.12 -1.37
C THR A 124 19.51 1.90 -2.57
N MET A 125 20.33 2.08 -3.61
CA MET A 125 19.84 2.66 -4.88
C MET A 125 18.75 1.81 -5.53
N PHE A 126 18.67 0.51 -5.24
CA PHE A 126 17.57 -0.34 -5.65
C PHE A 126 16.25 0.07 -4.98
N ASP A 127 16.26 0.37 -3.68
CA ASP A 127 15.08 0.83 -2.94
C ASP A 127 14.64 2.21 -3.41
N ILE A 128 15.59 3.11 -3.67
CA ILE A 128 15.34 4.42 -4.28
C ILE A 128 14.63 4.24 -5.63
N ASN A 129 15.20 3.45 -6.55
CA ASN A 129 14.62 3.22 -7.86
C ASN A 129 13.23 2.58 -7.81
N LYS A 130 13.05 1.57 -6.96
CA LYS A 130 11.76 0.92 -6.70
C LYS A 130 10.71 1.94 -6.24
N THR A 131 11.09 2.84 -5.33
CA THR A 131 10.20 3.88 -4.82
C THR A 131 9.87 4.93 -5.87
N ILE A 132 10.83 5.33 -6.73
CA ILE A 132 10.58 6.22 -7.87
C ILE A 132 9.50 5.63 -8.79
N MET A 133 9.59 4.35 -9.14
CA MET A 133 8.60 3.71 -10.02
C MET A 133 7.22 3.62 -9.36
N ARG A 134 7.15 3.39 -8.05
CA ARG A 134 5.90 3.45 -7.28
C ARG A 134 5.34 4.87 -7.22
N CYS A 135 6.20 5.86 -7.03
CA CYS A 135 5.84 7.28 -7.04
C CYS A 135 5.22 7.69 -8.39
N LEU A 136 5.83 7.25 -9.50
CA LEU A 136 5.29 7.48 -10.84
C LEU A 136 3.88 6.92 -11.00
N VAL A 137 3.63 5.69 -10.56
CA VAL A 137 2.29 5.08 -10.68
C VAL A 137 1.26 5.81 -9.80
N LYS A 138 1.61 6.20 -8.58
CA LYS A 138 0.72 7.02 -7.72
C LYS A 138 0.46 8.40 -8.34
N ASN A 139 1.44 8.98 -9.03
CA ASN A 139 1.23 10.23 -9.76
C ASN A 139 0.23 10.04 -10.93
N LEU A 140 0.34 8.93 -11.69
CA LEU A 140 -0.64 8.60 -12.73
C LEU A 140 -2.04 8.36 -12.15
N ALA A 141 -2.15 7.89 -10.92
CA ALA A 141 -3.43 7.75 -10.24
C ALA A 141 -4.11 9.10 -9.97
N MET A 142 -3.35 10.19 -9.80
CA MET A 142 -3.91 11.55 -9.69
C MET A 142 -4.61 11.98 -10.98
N PHE A 143 -4.26 11.39 -12.11
CA PHE A 143 -4.97 11.55 -13.39
C PHE A 143 -6.11 10.54 -13.58
N GLY A 144 -6.43 9.73 -12.56
CA GLY A 144 -7.52 8.76 -12.54
C GLY A 144 -7.10 7.31 -12.72
N LEU A 145 -5.92 7.00 -13.29
CA LEU A 145 -5.53 5.64 -13.64
C LEU A 145 -5.40 4.74 -12.40
N GLY A 146 -6.38 3.85 -12.22
CA GLY A 146 -6.40 2.90 -11.11
C GLY A 146 -6.45 3.55 -9.72
N LEU A 147 -6.97 4.77 -9.60
CA LEU A 147 -7.05 5.51 -8.32
C LEU A 147 -7.71 4.68 -7.22
N TYR A 148 -8.72 3.90 -7.56
CA TYR A 148 -9.48 3.08 -6.61
C TYR A 148 -8.66 1.96 -5.95
N ILE A 149 -7.53 1.52 -6.54
CA ILE A 149 -6.71 0.47 -5.93
C ILE A 149 -5.96 0.95 -4.70
N TYR A 150 -5.79 2.26 -4.55
CA TYR A 150 -5.12 2.90 -3.41
C TYR A 150 -6.08 3.29 -2.29
N SER A 151 -7.39 3.08 -2.49
CA SER A 151 -8.40 3.36 -1.46
C SER A 151 -8.13 2.49 -0.22
N GLY A 152 -7.88 3.15 0.91
CA GLY A 152 -7.59 2.49 2.19
C GLY A 152 -6.12 2.23 2.49
N GLU A 153 -5.18 2.55 1.59
CA GLU A 153 -3.74 2.38 1.89
C GLU A 153 -3.24 3.28 3.03
N ASP A 154 -3.85 4.44 3.21
CA ASP A 154 -3.47 5.44 4.23
C ASP A 154 -4.33 5.36 5.50
N LEU A 155 -5.15 4.31 5.63
CA LEU A 155 -5.88 4.09 6.88
C LEU A 155 -4.89 3.71 7.99
N PRO A 156 -5.05 4.28 9.21
CA PRO A 156 -4.28 3.85 10.36
C PRO A 156 -4.37 2.33 10.49
N GLU A 157 -3.27 1.67 10.86
CA GLU A 157 -3.33 0.25 11.20
C GLU A 157 -4.43 0.09 12.24
N SER A 158 -5.52 -0.56 11.86
CA SER A 158 -6.54 -0.94 12.82
C SER A 158 -5.87 -1.85 13.84
N GLU A 159 -6.08 -1.58 15.13
CA GLU A 159 -5.70 -2.57 16.13
C GLU A 159 -6.18 -3.94 15.64
N PRO A 160 -5.34 -5.00 15.76
CA PRO A 160 -5.77 -6.32 15.37
C PRO A 160 -7.12 -6.60 16.02
N PRO A 161 -8.09 -7.16 15.30
CA PRO A 161 -9.41 -7.38 15.85
C PRO A 161 -9.27 -8.10 17.18
N LYS A 162 -9.83 -7.52 18.24
CA LYS A 162 -9.78 -8.14 19.56
C LYS A 162 -10.35 -9.55 19.43
N PRO A 163 -9.67 -10.58 19.97
CA PRO A 163 -10.22 -11.93 19.96
C PRO A 163 -11.67 -11.88 20.47
N ALA A 164 -12.55 -12.60 19.80
CA ALA A 164 -13.93 -12.66 20.23
C ALA A 164 -13.99 -13.09 21.70
N THR A 165 -14.76 -12.39 22.49
CA THR A 165 -14.95 -12.74 23.89
C THR A 165 -15.70 -14.06 24.00
N ASP A 166 -15.52 -14.79 25.11
CA ASP A 166 -16.26 -16.04 25.36
C ASP A 166 -17.77 -15.84 25.26
N ILE A 167 -18.28 -14.66 25.64
CA ILE A 167 -19.70 -14.30 25.50
C ILE A 167 -20.11 -14.26 24.03
N GLN A 168 -19.29 -13.64 23.15
CA GLN A 168 -19.57 -13.56 21.72
C GLN A 168 -19.47 -14.95 21.05
N ILE A 169 -18.46 -15.74 21.42
CA ILE A 169 -18.30 -17.12 20.92
C ILE A 169 -19.49 -17.98 21.32
N ASN A 170 -19.91 -17.92 22.59
CA ASN A 170 -21.05 -18.69 23.07
C ASN A 170 -22.38 -18.19 22.47
N GLY A 171 -22.50 -16.90 22.17
CA GLY A 171 -23.67 -16.35 21.47
C GLY A 171 -23.77 -16.91 20.05
N ILE A 172 -22.65 -16.92 19.29
CA ILE A 172 -22.60 -17.48 17.95
C ILE A 172 -22.90 -18.98 17.96
N LYS A 173 -22.31 -19.74 18.89
CA LYS A 173 -22.58 -21.19 19.03
C LYS A 173 -24.05 -21.49 19.23
N LYS A 174 -24.74 -20.77 20.13
CA LYS A 174 -26.18 -20.91 20.36
C LYS A 174 -27.01 -20.60 19.12
N GLU A 175 -26.63 -19.57 18.36
CA GLU A 175 -27.36 -19.22 17.14
C GLU A 175 -27.17 -20.27 16.04
N ILE A 176 -25.98 -20.85 15.92
CA ILE A 176 -25.70 -21.95 15.00
C ILE A 176 -26.52 -23.19 15.39
N GLU A 177 -26.56 -23.56 16.69
CA GLU A 177 -27.39 -24.66 17.20
C GLU A 177 -28.87 -24.44 16.85
N ARG A 178 -29.39 -23.23 17.07
CA ARG A 178 -30.77 -22.87 16.73
C ARG A 178 -31.04 -22.97 15.20
N MET A 179 -30.10 -22.51 14.38
CA MET A 179 -30.24 -22.60 12.93
C MET A 179 -30.19 -24.05 12.43
N ALA A 180 -29.33 -24.89 13.04
CA ALA A 180 -29.23 -26.31 12.70
C ALA A 180 -30.54 -27.06 13.07
N GLU A 181 -31.14 -26.77 14.22
CA GLU A 181 -32.44 -27.31 14.60
C GLU A 181 -33.54 -26.90 13.62
N LEU A 182 -33.61 -25.62 13.22
CA LEU A 182 -34.58 -25.14 12.24
C LEU A 182 -34.41 -25.75 10.86
N ALA A 183 -33.16 -26.05 10.49
CA ALA A 183 -32.81 -26.70 9.20
C ALA A 183 -32.94 -28.25 9.22
N GLY A 184 -33.21 -28.87 10.39
CA GLY A 184 -33.25 -30.31 10.55
C GLY A 184 -31.89 -30.99 10.37
N ILE A 185 -30.78 -30.27 10.57
CA ILE A 185 -29.41 -30.77 10.44
C ILE A 185 -28.86 -31.10 11.84
N ALA A 186 -28.32 -32.31 12.03
CA ALA A 186 -27.65 -32.65 13.28
C ALA A 186 -26.37 -31.81 13.44
N TYR A 187 -26.27 -31.07 14.55
CA TYR A 187 -25.07 -30.32 14.89
C TYR A 187 -24.12 -31.20 15.71
N GLU A 188 -23.02 -31.66 15.10
CA GLU A 188 -21.93 -32.30 15.85
C GLU A 188 -21.05 -31.21 16.47
N LYS A 189 -20.96 -31.20 17.81
CA LYS A 189 -20.00 -30.37 18.54
C LYS A 189 -18.58 -30.84 18.16
N ALA A 190 -17.83 -29.99 17.46
CA ALA A 190 -16.38 -30.14 17.39
C ALA A 190 -15.79 -29.83 18.78
N GLU A 191 -15.18 -30.85 19.40
CA GLU A 191 -14.39 -30.72 20.62
C GLU A 191 -13.11 -29.90 20.40
#